data_8bbb91dd8dbe8ab51a7951cbf05b4959
#
_entry.id   8bbb91dd8dbe8ab51a7951cbf05b4959
#
_cell.length_a   1.000
_cell.length_b   1.000
_cell.length_c   1.000
_cell.angle_alpha   90.00
_cell.angle_beta   90.00
_cell.angle_gamma   90.00
#
_symmetry.space_group_name_H-M   'P 1'
#
loop_
_entity.id
_entity.type
_entity.pdbx_description
1 polymer ?
#
loop_
_entity_poly.entity_id
_entity_poly.type
_entity_poly.pdbx_seq_one_letter_code
_entity_poly.pdbx_strand_id
1 'polypeptide(L)'
;MKKFNLQEWLEFHKFASNLYAYPYDEQLQIYNINRNATAVAPFEVWSNIGLRINGGTRSMTIYDKNGIKKHLFDVSQTNGKDIKPWKYNVSYNEYIFDMLDKMYEKNGSETRADRGEKTFHNNIYDYVFESVYSHPKSPTGQLSTELCELIAETVTYTVCERLNVIEEQYKYDFSNFSVINENAQELVGTVAAVYVNVFCRTAKPVSYTHLTLPTIA
;
A
#
# COMPACT_ATOMS: atom_id res chain seq x y z
N MET A 1 -5.70 -8.77 -18.32
CA MET A 1 -4.67 -8.79 -17.25
C MET A 1 -4.45 -10.24 -16.82
N LYS A 2 -3.26 -10.66 -16.38
CA LYS A 2 -3.03 -12.03 -15.92
C LYS A 2 -3.66 -12.21 -14.54
N LYS A 3 -4.46 -13.27 -14.35
CA LYS A 3 -4.96 -13.67 -13.02
C LYS A 3 -3.80 -14.13 -12.15
N PHE A 4 -3.67 -13.56 -10.95
CA PHE A 4 -2.72 -14.02 -9.93
C PHE A 4 -3.23 -15.30 -9.26
N ASN A 5 -2.34 -16.21 -8.88
CA ASN A 5 -2.61 -17.14 -7.80
C ASN A 5 -2.35 -16.43 -6.45
N LEU A 6 -2.71 -17.07 -5.33
CA LEU A 6 -2.58 -16.45 -4.00
C LEU A 6 -1.13 -16.10 -3.66
N GLN A 7 -0.18 -16.98 -3.98
CA GLN A 7 1.24 -16.73 -3.70
C GLN A 7 1.75 -15.51 -4.48
N GLU A 8 1.44 -15.45 -5.79
CA GLU A 8 1.78 -14.30 -6.63
C GLU A 8 1.12 -13.00 -6.13
N TRP A 9 -0.12 -13.09 -5.60
CA TRP A 9 -0.84 -11.96 -5.02
C TRP A 9 -0.13 -11.40 -3.80
N LEU A 10 0.25 -12.27 -2.87
CA LEU A 10 0.98 -11.87 -1.66
C LEU A 10 2.36 -11.30 -1.99
N GLU A 11 3.10 -11.92 -2.91
CA GLU A 11 4.39 -11.40 -3.38
C GLU A 11 4.24 -10.01 -4.02
N PHE A 12 3.20 -9.82 -4.84
CA PHE A 12 2.90 -8.52 -5.43
C PHE A 12 2.55 -7.48 -4.35
N HIS A 13 1.70 -7.81 -3.38
CA HIS A 13 1.30 -6.86 -2.34
C HIS A 13 2.44 -6.53 -1.36
N LYS A 14 3.34 -7.48 -1.10
CA LYS A 14 4.59 -7.20 -0.40
C LYS A 14 5.48 -6.23 -1.16
N PHE A 15 5.61 -6.38 -2.45
CA PHE A 15 6.29 -5.42 -3.33
C PHE A 15 5.57 -4.06 -3.32
N ALA A 16 4.27 -4.04 -3.53
CA ALA A 16 3.42 -2.86 -3.60
C ALA A 16 3.45 -2.02 -2.31
N SER A 17 3.69 -2.67 -1.16
CA SER A 17 3.84 -1.98 0.12
C SER A 17 4.93 -0.90 0.11
N ASN A 18 5.99 -1.09 -0.67
CA ASN A 18 7.05 -0.09 -0.87
C ASN A 18 6.64 1.03 -1.83
N LEU A 19 5.65 0.78 -2.67
CA LEU A 19 5.18 1.67 -3.73
C LEU A 19 3.78 2.23 -3.45
N TYR A 20 3.40 2.32 -2.19
CA TYR A 20 2.05 2.70 -1.74
C TYR A 20 1.55 4.05 -2.28
N ALA A 21 2.45 4.92 -2.74
CA ALA A 21 2.09 6.21 -3.33
C ALA A 21 1.60 6.11 -4.78
N TYR A 22 1.84 4.98 -5.44
CA TYR A 22 1.41 4.72 -6.81
C TYR A 22 0.04 4.04 -6.85
N PRO A 23 -0.83 4.35 -7.83
CA PRO A 23 -2.05 3.58 -8.12
C PRO A 23 -1.73 2.12 -8.46
N TYR A 24 -2.70 1.23 -8.29
CA TYR A 24 -2.55 -0.21 -8.51
C TYR A 24 -2.04 -0.58 -9.91
N ASP A 25 -2.59 0.05 -10.95
CA ASP A 25 -2.18 -0.15 -12.34
C ASP A 25 -0.72 0.25 -12.61
N GLU A 26 -0.25 1.33 -12.00
CA GLU A 26 1.15 1.76 -12.08
C GLU A 26 2.07 0.82 -11.29
N GLN A 27 1.63 0.36 -10.10
CA GLN A 27 2.36 -0.64 -9.31
C GLN A 27 2.54 -1.94 -10.09
N LEU A 28 1.51 -2.41 -10.81
CA LEU A 28 1.58 -3.59 -11.67
C LEU A 28 2.57 -3.42 -12.82
N GLN A 29 2.58 -2.26 -13.48
CA GLN A 29 3.53 -1.98 -14.54
C GLN A 29 4.97 -2.01 -14.02
N ILE A 30 5.24 -1.36 -12.87
CA ILE A 30 6.56 -1.36 -12.24
C ILE A 30 6.97 -2.79 -11.86
N TYR A 31 6.07 -3.57 -11.26
CA TYR A 31 6.31 -4.96 -10.87
C TYR A 31 6.68 -5.84 -12.07
N ASN A 32 6.01 -5.66 -13.20
CA ASN A 32 6.29 -6.41 -14.43
C ASN A 32 7.66 -6.04 -15.05
N ILE A 33 8.11 -4.79 -14.88
CA ILE A 33 9.40 -4.32 -15.38
C ILE A 33 10.54 -4.72 -14.44
N ASN A 34 10.36 -4.51 -13.12
CA ASN A 34 11.39 -4.77 -12.11
C ASN A 34 10.77 -5.19 -10.78
N ARG A 35 10.70 -6.50 -10.53
CA ARG A 35 10.16 -7.07 -9.27
C ARG A 35 11.00 -6.77 -8.03
N ASN A 36 12.24 -6.32 -8.23
CA ASN A 36 13.18 -6.01 -7.14
C ASN A 36 13.21 -4.50 -6.81
N ALA A 37 12.39 -3.69 -7.48
CA ALA A 37 12.34 -2.27 -7.20
C ALA A 37 11.82 -2.02 -5.77
N THR A 38 12.47 -1.12 -5.06
CA THR A 38 12.17 -0.86 -3.65
C THR A 38 11.75 0.58 -3.37
N ALA A 39 12.28 1.54 -4.12
CA ALA A 39 11.92 2.94 -4.04
C ALA A 39 12.06 3.56 -5.43
N VAL A 40 10.94 3.93 -6.00
CA VAL A 40 10.85 4.35 -7.40
C VAL A 40 10.38 5.78 -7.49
N ALA A 41 11.06 6.59 -8.31
CA ALA A 41 10.67 7.98 -8.55
C ALA A 41 11.19 8.49 -9.90
N PRO A 42 10.61 9.61 -10.45
CA PRO A 42 11.16 10.32 -11.59
C PRO A 42 12.54 10.91 -11.30
N PHE A 43 13.27 11.26 -12.37
CA PHE A 43 14.59 11.88 -12.28
C PHE A 43 14.62 13.12 -11.39
N GLU A 44 13.63 14.00 -11.54
CA GLU A 44 13.53 15.26 -10.84
C GLU A 44 13.45 15.06 -9.31
N VAL A 45 12.74 14.02 -8.89
CA VAL A 45 12.60 13.69 -7.47
C VAL A 45 13.93 13.25 -6.89
N TRP A 46 14.65 12.37 -7.59
CA TRP A 46 16.00 11.95 -7.17
C TRP A 46 16.97 13.13 -7.11
N SER A 47 16.94 14.00 -8.12
CA SER A 47 17.79 15.19 -8.17
C SER A 47 17.50 16.15 -7.02
N ASN A 48 16.23 16.37 -6.68
CA ASN A 48 15.81 17.27 -5.60
C ASN A 48 16.30 16.82 -4.21
N ILE A 49 16.48 15.53 -4.00
CA ILE A 49 17.05 14.98 -2.76
C ILE A 49 18.56 14.76 -2.83
N GLY A 50 19.22 15.29 -3.87
CA GLY A 50 20.68 15.26 -4.03
C GLY A 50 21.23 13.93 -4.58
N LEU A 51 20.39 13.04 -5.10
CA LEU A 51 20.80 11.79 -5.73
C LEU A 51 20.93 11.93 -7.24
N ARG A 52 21.96 11.27 -7.77
CA ARG A 52 22.23 11.24 -9.22
C ARG A 52 21.93 9.87 -9.78
N ILE A 53 21.23 9.82 -10.91
CA ILE A 53 21.06 8.58 -11.66
C ILE A 53 22.41 8.16 -12.25
N ASN A 54 22.75 6.89 -12.12
CA ASN A 54 24.01 6.33 -12.64
C ASN A 54 24.02 6.38 -14.18
N GLY A 55 25.14 6.79 -14.73
CA GLY A 55 25.30 6.91 -16.18
C GLY A 55 25.04 5.57 -16.90
N GLY A 56 24.37 5.63 -18.04
CA GLY A 56 24.02 4.44 -18.83
C GLY A 56 22.78 3.66 -18.31
N THR A 57 22.17 4.08 -17.22
CA THR A 57 20.98 3.44 -16.66
C THR A 57 19.73 3.77 -17.49
N ARG A 58 18.91 2.75 -17.76
CA ARG A 58 17.63 2.91 -18.46
C ARG A 58 16.50 3.11 -17.45
N SER A 59 15.63 4.10 -17.72
CA SER A 59 14.41 4.30 -16.94
C SER A 59 13.41 3.16 -17.16
N MET A 60 12.62 2.86 -16.14
CA MET A 60 11.37 2.14 -16.28
C MET A 60 10.34 3.09 -16.91
N THR A 61 9.72 2.66 -17.99
CA THR A 61 8.68 3.43 -18.65
C THR A 61 7.33 2.84 -18.30
N ILE A 62 6.47 3.63 -17.69
CA ILE A 62 5.10 3.27 -17.35
C ILE A 62 4.12 4.32 -17.91
N TYR A 63 2.84 4.02 -17.87
CA TYR A 63 1.77 4.91 -18.31
C TYR A 63 0.75 5.07 -17.19
N ASP A 64 0.32 6.30 -16.93
CA ASP A 64 -0.79 6.56 -16.03
C ASP A 64 -2.15 6.20 -16.67
N LYS A 65 -3.23 6.30 -15.89
CA LYS A 65 -4.60 6.04 -16.35
C LYS A 65 -5.07 6.88 -17.54
N ASN A 66 -4.40 7.99 -17.83
CA ASN A 66 -4.69 8.88 -18.96
C ASN A 66 -3.77 8.58 -20.16
N GLY A 67 -2.92 7.55 -20.08
CA GLY A 67 -1.93 7.22 -21.10
C GLY A 67 -0.70 8.13 -21.12
N ILE A 68 -0.51 8.96 -20.06
CA ILE A 68 0.66 9.84 -19.97
C ILE A 68 1.86 8.99 -19.57
N LYS A 69 2.91 9.10 -20.35
CA LYS A 69 4.15 8.37 -20.17
C LYS A 69 4.97 8.94 -19.00
N LYS A 70 5.42 8.05 -18.10
CA LYS A 70 6.30 8.38 -17.00
C LYS A 70 7.61 7.62 -17.11
N HIS A 71 8.73 8.28 -16.84
CA HIS A 71 10.07 7.69 -16.76
C HIS A 71 10.51 7.63 -15.31
N LEU A 72 10.65 6.43 -14.78
CA LEU A 72 10.95 6.19 -13.38
C LEU A 72 12.29 5.46 -13.23
N PHE A 73 12.93 5.70 -12.09
CA PHE A 73 14.18 5.04 -11.70
C PHE A 73 14.03 4.48 -10.29
N ASP A 74 14.56 3.30 -10.05
CA ASP A 74 14.66 2.74 -8.71
C ASP A 74 15.89 3.30 -7.98
N VAL A 75 15.86 3.35 -6.67
CA VAL A 75 16.98 3.83 -5.84
C VAL A 75 18.29 3.09 -6.14
N SER A 76 18.24 1.81 -6.50
CA SER A 76 19.42 1.02 -6.89
C SER A 76 20.10 1.54 -8.17
N GLN A 77 19.41 2.35 -8.95
CA GLN A 77 19.90 2.99 -10.16
C GLN A 77 20.52 4.38 -9.88
N THR A 78 20.64 4.75 -8.61
CA THR A 78 21.24 6.02 -8.18
C THR A 78 22.57 5.81 -7.48
N ASN A 79 23.31 6.89 -7.22
CA ASN A 79 24.51 6.87 -6.40
C ASN A 79 24.22 6.68 -4.89
N GLY A 80 22.95 6.61 -4.49
CA GLY A 80 22.49 6.37 -3.13
C GLY A 80 22.22 4.90 -2.80
N LYS A 81 23.07 3.98 -3.25
CA LYS A 81 22.91 2.52 -3.07
C LYS A 81 22.62 2.07 -1.64
N ASP A 82 23.11 2.82 -0.66
CA ASP A 82 22.97 2.52 0.76
C ASP A 82 21.70 3.10 1.39
N ILE A 83 20.93 3.87 0.62
CA ILE A 83 19.63 4.37 1.07
C ILE A 83 18.66 3.19 1.06
N LYS A 84 18.47 2.61 2.24
CA LYS A 84 17.44 1.58 2.41
C LYS A 84 16.07 2.22 2.24
N PRO A 85 15.15 1.54 1.53
CA PRO A 85 13.77 1.97 1.52
C PRO A 85 13.31 2.14 2.96
N TRP A 86 12.64 3.24 3.19
CA TRP A 86 12.22 3.64 4.50
C TRP A 86 11.34 2.55 5.14
N LYS A 87 11.83 1.92 6.19
CA LYS A 87 11.09 0.96 6.99
C LYS A 87 10.71 1.62 8.30
N TYR A 88 9.47 1.46 8.70
CA TYR A 88 9.03 1.81 10.04
C TYR A 88 9.80 0.98 11.07
N ASN A 89 10.21 1.62 12.15
CA ASN A 89 10.69 0.91 13.31
C ASN A 89 9.49 0.65 14.22
N VAL A 90 9.25 -0.61 14.57
CA VAL A 90 8.09 -1.11 15.35
C VAL A 90 7.96 -0.47 16.76
N SER A 91 9.00 0.23 17.23
CA SER A 91 8.95 0.96 18.51
C SER A 91 7.93 2.12 18.57
N TYR A 92 7.19 2.37 17.50
CA TYR A 92 6.14 3.40 17.43
C TYR A 92 4.71 2.86 17.53
N ASN A 93 4.50 1.74 18.19
CA ASN A 93 3.18 1.12 18.31
C ASN A 93 2.10 2.10 18.82
N GLU A 94 2.39 2.90 19.85
CA GLU A 94 1.44 3.89 20.38
C GLU A 94 1.01 4.92 19.32
N TYR A 95 1.97 5.48 18.58
CA TYR A 95 1.67 6.47 17.53
C TYR A 95 0.78 5.91 16.42
N ILE A 96 1.01 4.67 16.01
CA ILE A 96 0.20 4.02 14.97
C ILE A 96 -1.21 3.74 15.49
N PHE A 97 -1.35 3.36 16.75
CA PHE A 97 -2.66 3.18 17.39
C PHE A 97 -3.41 4.50 17.54
N ASP A 98 -2.75 5.58 17.96
CA ASP A 98 -3.35 6.92 18.01
C ASP A 98 -3.81 7.40 16.63
N MET A 99 -3.08 7.05 15.59
CA MET A 99 -3.48 7.33 14.22
C MET A 99 -4.76 6.59 13.84
N LEU A 100 -4.86 5.31 14.18
CA LEU A 100 -6.07 4.52 13.93
C LEU A 100 -7.26 5.10 14.68
N ASP A 101 -7.11 5.44 15.96
CA ASP A 101 -8.18 6.07 16.74
C ASP A 101 -8.68 7.35 16.08
N LYS A 102 -7.79 8.22 15.62
CA LYS A 102 -8.16 9.43 14.87
C LYS A 102 -8.88 9.14 13.54
N MET A 103 -8.52 8.05 12.87
CA MET A 103 -9.21 7.64 11.65
C MET A 103 -10.63 7.15 11.96
N TYR A 104 -10.81 6.38 13.03
CA TYR A 104 -12.11 5.93 13.49
C TYR A 104 -13.00 7.11 13.92
N GLU A 105 -12.49 8.03 14.75
CA GLU A 105 -13.22 9.24 15.18
C GLU A 105 -13.68 10.07 13.99
N LYS A 106 -12.81 10.27 12.99
CA LYS A 106 -13.15 11.05 11.79
C LYS A 106 -14.29 10.42 10.99
N ASN A 107 -14.42 9.11 11.01
CA ASN A 107 -15.51 8.39 10.34
C ASN A 107 -16.77 8.25 11.20
N GLY A 108 -16.79 8.78 12.43
CA GLY A 108 -17.89 8.63 13.37
C GLY A 108 -18.06 7.21 13.91
N SER A 109 -16.99 6.40 13.83
CA SER A 109 -16.95 5.03 14.34
C SER A 109 -16.42 5.00 15.78
N GLU A 110 -16.71 3.91 16.50
CA GLU A 110 -16.20 3.69 17.85
C GLU A 110 -14.66 3.63 17.86
N THR A 111 -14.05 4.26 18.86
CA THR A 111 -12.59 4.24 19.03
C THR A 111 -12.09 2.86 19.50
N ARG A 112 -10.79 2.64 19.48
CA ARG A 112 -10.16 1.43 20.02
C ARG A 112 -10.54 1.19 21.49
N ALA A 113 -10.63 2.24 22.29
CA ALA A 113 -11.02 2.16 23.70
C ALA A 113 -12.43 1.58 23.87
N ASP A 114 -13.36 1.92 22.96
CA ASP A 114 -14.73 1.43 22.98
C ASP A 114 -14.86 -0.02 22.49
N ARG A 115 -13.93 -0.46 21.63
CA ARG A 115 -13.93 -1.79 20.99
C ARG A 115 -13.18 -2.87 21.79
N GLY A 116 -12.50 -2.50 22.86
CA GLY A 116 -11.60 -3.36 23.62
C GLY A 116 -10.21 -3.51 22.98
N GLU A 117 -9.30 -4.22 23.64
CA GLU A 117 -7.95 -4.46 23.14
C GLU A 117 -7.96 -5.39 21.93
N LYS A 118 -7.99 -4.83 20.73
CA LYS A 118 -7.79 -5.56 19.47
C LYS A 118 -6.35 -5.44 19.02
N THR A 119 -5.88 -6.46 18.30
CA THR A 119 -4.56 -6.42 17.65
C THR A 119 -4.51 -5.31 16.61
N PHE A 120 -3.30 -4.90 16.21
CA PHE A 120 -3.12 -3.91 15.15
C PHE A 120 -3.76 -4.38 13.83
N HIS A 121 -3.58 -5.65 13.49
CA HIS A 121 -4.18 -6.27 12.30
C HIS A 121 -5.71 -6.18 12.33
N ASN A 122 -6.33 -6.59 13.45
CA ASN A 122 -7.79 -6.53 13.58
C ASN A 122 -8.32 -5.10 13.46
N ASN A 123 -7.62 -4.10 14.00
CA ASN A 123 -8.04 -2.71 13.87
C ASN A 123 -8.01 -2.22 12.42
N ILE A 124 -6.97 -2.56 11.64
CA ILE A 124 -6.94 -2.20 10.21
C ILE A 124 -8.05 -2.91 9.45
N TYR A 125 -8.18 -4.23 9.68
CA TYR A 125 -9.20 -5.05 9.02
C TYR A 125 -10.60 -4.49 9.24
N ASP A 126 -10.99 -4.27 10.49
CA ASP A 126 -12.31 -3.78 10.86
C ASP A 126 -12.59 -2.40 10.24
N TYR A 127 -11.61 -1.48 10.33
CA TYR A 127 -11.75 -0.16 9.72
C TYR A 127 -12.03 -0.24 8.23
N VAL A 128 -11.25 -1.04 7.50
CA VAL A 128 -11.39 -1.17 6.05
C VAL A 128 -12.69 -1.88 5.70
N PHE A 129 -12.99 -2.99 6.37
CA PHE A 129 -14.20 -3.75 6.14
C PHE A 129 -15.45 -2.89 6.32
N GLU A 130 -15.58 -2.20 7.45
CA GLU A 130 -16.70 -1.31 7.71
C GLU A 130 -16.80 -0.16 6.70
N SER A 131 -15.65 0.44 6.35
CA SER A 131 -15.61 1.54 5.40
C SER A 131 -16.04 1.10 4.00
N VAL A 132 -15.63 -0.08 3.55
CA VAL A 132 -15.96 -0.62 2.22
C VAL A 132 -17.40 -1.12 2.18
N TYR A 133 -17.84 -1.85 3.23
CA TYR A 133 -19.16 -2.42 3.35
C TYR A 133 -20.27 -1.36 3.47
N SER A 134 -20.00 -0.30 4.23
CA SER A 134 -20.96 0.81 4.47
C SER A 134 -21.01 1.82 3.34
N HIS A 135 -20.14 1.72 2.33
CA HIS A 135 -20.07 2.74 1.27
C HIS A 135 -21.23 2.59 0.26
N PRO A 136 -22.23 3.50 0.26
CA PRO A 136 -23.50 3.30 -0.46
C PRO A 136 -23.40 3.44 -1.98
N LYS A 137 -22.23 3.76 -2.54
CA LYS A 137 -22.09 4.11 -3.97
C LYS A 137 -20.78 3.59 -4.58
N SER A 138 -20.68 2.29 -4.75
CA SER A 138 -19.89 1.80 -5.89
C SER A 138 -20.70 2.02 -7.18
N PRO A 139 -20.10 2.44 -8.30
CA PRO A 139 -20.77 2.51 -9.60
C PRO A 139 -21.35 1.17 -10.05
N THR A 140 -20.93 0.07 -9.43
CA THR A 140 -21.32 -1.32 -9.72
C THR A 140 -22.33 -1.90 -8.72
N GLY A 141 -22.85 -1.10 -7.76
CA GLY A 141 -23.69 -1.59 -6.66
C GLY A 141 -22.89 -1.92 -5.39
N GLN A 142 -23.58 -2.49 -4.38
CA GLN A 142 -22.94 -2.93 -3.15
C GLN A 142 -22.02 -4.11 -3.43
N LEU A 143 -20.79 -4.06 -2.93
CA LEU A 143 -19.85 -5.17 -3.02
C LEU A 143 -20.35 -6.35 -2.20
N SER A 144 -20.05 -7.57 -2.63
CA SER A 144 -20.34 -8.75 -1.81
C SER A 144 -19.46 -8.76 -0.55
N THR A 145 -19.96 -9.43 0.50
CA THR A 145 -19.22 -9.56 1.76
C THR A 145 -17.82 -10.14 1.55
N GLU A 146 -17.74 -11.17 0.70
CA GLU A 146 -16.48 -11.87 0.38
C GLU A 146 -15.46 -10.92 -0.28
N LEU A 147 -15.91 -9.99 -1.12
CA LEU A 147 -15.02 -9.00 -1.71
C LEU A 147 -14.58 -7.96 -0.69
N CYS A 148 -15.48 -7.54 0.22
CA CYS A 148 -15.14 -6.61 1.30
C CYS A 148 -14.10 -7.23 2.25
N GLU A 149 -14.27 -8.50 2.63
CA GLU A 149 -13.31 -9.27 3.43
C GLU A 149 -11.96 -9.36 2.73
N LEU A 150 -11.95 -9.69 1.46
CA LEU A 150 -10.71 -9.82 0.68
C LEU A 150 -9.98 -8.49 0.52
N ILE A 151 -10.72 -7.38 0.36
CA ILE A 151 -10.13 -6.03 0.35
C ILE A 151 -9.50 -5.73 1.73
N ALA A 152 -10.23 -5.99 2.82
CA ALA A 152 -9.75 -5.73 4.17
C ALA A 152 -8.49 -6.54 4.49
N GLU A 153 -8.45 -7.84 4.16
CA GLU A 153 -7.27 -8.69 4.33
C GLU A 153 -6.08 -8.22 3.47
N THR A 154 -6.33 -7.85 2.22
CA THR A 154 -5.28 -7.35 1.33
C THR A 154 -4.66 -6.05 1.84
N VAL A 155 -5.49 -5.11 2.34
CA VAL A 155 -5.01 -3.86 2.93
C VAL A 155 -4.21 -4.15 4.20
N THR A 156 -4.77 -4.98 5.11
CA THR A 156 -4.13 -5.34 6.37
C THR A 156 -2.76 -5.95 6.13
N TYR A 157 -2.67 -6.94 5.24
CA TYR A 157 -1.40 -7.56 4.84
C TYR A 157 -0.40 -6.51 4.32
N THR A 158 -0.83 -5.68 3.36
CA THR A 158 0.05 -4.72 2.69
C THR A 158 0.56 -3.63 3.64
N VAL A 159 -0.32 -3.13 4.53
CA VAL A 159 0.05 -2.13 5.54
C VAL A 159 1.01 -2.72 6.59
N CYS A 160 0.73 -3.93 7.07
CA CYS A 160 1.60 -4.59 8.03
C CYS A 160 2.99 -4.92 7.45
N GLU A 161 3.07 -5.37 6.19
CA GLU A 161 4.36 -5.52 5.48
C GLU A 161 5.11 -4.18 5.37
N ARG A 162 4.40 -3.09 5.09
CA ARG A 162 5.00 -1.75 5.01
C ARG A 162 5.53 -1.26 6.35
N LEU A 163 4.75 -1.44 7.39
CA LEU A 163 5.07 -0.98 8.75
C LEU A 163 5.95 -1.97 9.51
N ASN A 164 6.24 -3.12 8.94
CA ASN A 164 6.98 -4.22 9.56
C ASN A 164 6.35 -4.65 10.90
N VAL A 165 5.01 -4.67 10.95
CA VAL A 165 4.25 -5.16 12.11
C VAL A 165 4.04 -6.66 11.96
N ILE A 166 4.52 -7.42 12.94
CA ILE A 166 4.38 -8.88 12.98
C ILE A 166 3.63 -9.23 14.27
N GLU A 167 2.44 -9.79 14.12
CA GLU A 167 1.65 -10.35 15.21
C GLU A 167 1.46 -11.85 14.96
N GLU A 168 2.19 -12.70 15.67
CA GLU A 168 2.25 -14.15 15.45
C GLU A 168 0.88 -14.84 15.56
N GLN A 169 -0.02 -14.28 16.39
CA GLN A 169 -1.37 -14.80 16.58
C GLN A 169 -2.34 -14.45 15.44
N TYR A 170 -2.02 -13.46 14.61
CA TYR A 170 -2.89 -13.08 13.49
C TYR A 170 -2.68 -14.01 12.30
N LYS A 171 -3.78 -14.52 11.76
CA LYS A 171 -3.78 -15.36 10.56
C LYS A 171 -4.62 -14.68 9.49
N TYR A 172 -3.99 -14.32 8.40
CA TYR A 172 -4.68 -13.78 7.24
C TYR A 172 -5.63 -14.81 6.63
N ASP A 173 -6.87 -14.41 6.37
CA ASP A 173 -7.86 -15.26 5.71
C ASP A 173 -8.07 -14.86 4.24
N PHE A 174 -7.41 -15.57 3.36
CA PHE A 174 -7.57 -15.43 1.91
C PHE A 174 -8.38 -16.58 1.30
N SER A 175 -9.27 -17.25 2.07
CA SER A 175 -10.07 -18.37 1.59
C SER A 175 -10.90 -18.03 0.35
N ASN A 176 -11.44 -16.80 0.30
CA ASN A 176 -12.25 -16.28 -0.81
C ASN A 176 -11.43 -15.93 -2.07
N PHE A 177 -10.09 -15.94 -1.99
CA PHE A 177 -9.25 -15.55 -3.13
C PHE A 177 -9.37 -16.51 -4.33
N SER A 178 -9.55 -17.79 -4.07
CA SER A 178 -9.58 -18.82 -5.13
C SER A 178 -10.80 -18.72 -6.07
N VAL A 179 -11.89 -18.13 -5.60
CA VAL A 179 -13.17 -18.06 -6.33
C VAL A 179 -13.34 -16.78 -7.16
N ILE A 180 -12.50 -15.75 -6.95
CA ILE A 180 -12.59 -14.51 -7.68
C ILE A 180 -11.92 -14.58 -9.06
N ASN A 181 -12.48 -13.86 -10.03
CA ASN A 181 -11.94 -13.72 -11.38
C ASN A 181 -10.93 -12.55 -11.49
N GLU A 182 -10.33 -12.37 -12.65
CA GLU A 182 -9.38 -11.28 -12.92
C GLU A 182 -9.94 -9.88 -12.64
N ASN A 183 -11.18 -9.62 -13.03
CA ASN A 183 -11.81 -8.31 -12.82
C ASN A 183 -12.03 -8.02 -11.34
N ALA A 184 -12.40 -9.05 -10.56
CA ALA A 184 -12.53 -8.94 -9.12
C ALA A 184 -11.16 -8.72 -8.44
N GLN A 185 -10.09 -9.39 -8.92
CA GLN A 185 -8.73 -9.12 -8.44
C GLN A 185 -8.30 -7.69 -8.74
N GLU A 186 -8.59 -7.16 -9.92
CA GLU A 186 -8.31 -5.76 -10.27
C GLU A 186 -9.06 -4.78 -9.38
N LEU A 187 -10.34 -5.05 -9.11
CA LEU A 187 -11.15 -4.24 -8.21
C LEU A 187 -10.58 -4.24 -6.79
N VAL A 188 -10.29 -5.44 -6.24
CA VAL A 188 -9.67 -5.59 -4.92
C VAL A 188 -8.35 -4.84 -4.84
N GLY A 189 -7.46 -5.02 -5.81
CA GLY A 189 -6.15 -4.35 -5.83
C GLY A 189 -6.28 -2.83 -5.94
N THR A 190 -7.21 -2.34 -6.77
CA THR A 190 -7.44 -0.90 -6.95
C THR A 190 -7.96 -0.26 -5.66
N VAL A 191 -8.96 -0.87 -5.01
CA VAL A 191 -9.51 -0.36 -3.75
C VAL A 191 -8.46 -0.46 -2.63
N ALA A 192 -7.78 -1.59 -2.53
CA ALA A 192 -6.73 -1.80 -1.53
C ALA A 192 -5.62 -0.75 -1.65
N ALA A 193 -5.16 -0.42 -2.86
CA ALA A 193 -4.13 0.60 -3.06
C ALA A 193 -4.52 1.97 -2.51
N VAL A 194 -5.81 2.34 -2.60
CA VAL A 194 -6.32 3.60 -2.01
C VAL A 194 -6.20 3.59 -0.49
N TYR A 195 -6.68 2.53 0.17
CA TYR A 195 -6.60 2.43 1.63
C TYR A 195 -5.15 2.33 2.13
N VAL A 196 -4.32 1.52 1.49
CA VAL A 196 -2.89 1.42 1.81
C VAL A 196 -2.19 2.78 1.71
N ASN A 197 -2.51 3.56 0.68
CA ASN A 197 -1.99 4.92 0.52
C ASN A 197 -2.40 5.81 1.70
N VAL A 198 -3.67 5.79 2.11
CA VAL A 198 -4.19 6.56 3.24
C VAL A 198 -3.46 6.18 4.52
N PHE A 199 -3.40 4.87 4.86
CA PHE A 199 -2.72 4.39 6.06
C PHE A 199 -1.24 4.75 6.08
N CYS A 200 -0.53 4.49 4.99
CA CYS A 200 0.92 4.72 4.93
C CYS A 200 1.28 6.21 4.90
N ARG A 201 0.42 7.08 4.36
CA ARG A 201 0.65 8.53 4.43
C ARG A 201 0.40 9.08 5.83
N THR A 202 -0.64 8.60 6.50
CA THR A 202 -1.01 9.07 7.84
C THR A 202 0.00 8.59 8.88
N ALA A 203 0.54 7.38 8.71
CA ALA A 203 1.55 6.81 9.60
C ALA A 203 2.95 7.43 9.49
N LYS A 204 3.18 8.46 8.67
CA LYS A 204 4.48 9.13 8.58
C LYS A 204 4.79 9.93 9.84
N PRO A 205 5.87 9.62 10.58
CA PRO A 205 6.28 10.47 11.70
C PRO A 205 6.68 11.86 11.18
N VAL A 206 6.26 12.90 11.89
CA VAL A 206 6.50 14.31 11.56
C VAL A 206 8.01 14.66 11.50
N SER A 207 8.86 13.88 12.18
CA SER A 207 10.31 14.10 12.24
C SER A 207 11.11 13.65 11.01
N TYR A 208 10.48 12.96 10.05
CA TYR A 208 11.16 12.41 8.87
C TYR A 208 10.93 13.22 7.59
N THR A 209 10.77 14.53 7.70
CA THR A 209 10.54 15.43 6.55
C THR A 209 11.74 15.53 5.58
N HIS A 210 12.92 15.03 5.95
CA HIS A 210 14.15 15.22 5.15
C HIS A 210 14.49 14.07 4.19
N LEU A 211 13.82 12.92 4.28
CA LEU A 211 14.10 11.75 3.41
C LEU A 211 12.83 11.13 2.79
N THR A 212 11.70 11.77 2.90
CA THR A 212 10.51 11.30 2.19
C THR A 212 10.63 11.72 0.74
N LEU A 213 10.65 10.75 -0.18
CA LEU A 213 10.34 11.03 -1.58
C LEU A 213 9.10 11.92 -1.60
N PRO A 214 9.16 13.10 -2.26
CA PRO A 214 7.99 13.96 -2.35
C PRO A 214 6.85 13.11 -2.87
N THR A 215 5.74 13.14 -2.16
CA THR A 215 4.53 12.48 -2.60
C THR A 215 4.12 13.16 -3.88
N ILE A 216 4.24 12.46 -5.00
CA ILE A 216 3.73 12.96 -6.28
C ILE A 216 2.23 13.09 -6.08
N ALA A 217 1.76 14.34 -6.10
CA ALA A 217 0.35 14.70 -6.00
C ALA A 217 -0.38 14.30 -7.29
#